data_272006598b9efe2f7833d7cab0d62b43
#
_entry.id   272006598b9efe2f7833d7cab0d62b43
#
_cell.length_a   1.000
_cell.length_b   1.000
_cell.length_c   1.000
_cell.angle_alpha   90.00
_cell.angle_beta   90.00
_cell.angle_gamma   90.00
#
_symmetry.space_group_name_H-M   'P 1'
#
loop_
_entity.id
_entity.type
_entity.pdbx_description
1 polymer ?
#
loop_
_entity_poly.entity_id
_entity_poly.type
_entity_poly.pdbx_seq_one_letter_code
_entity_poly.pdbx_strand_id
1 'polypeptide(L)'
;LPLLDDNHKELYQQLTFMDLIPFLEDLVRNNPNPQLQRHSILHPTCSTEKMGDIESLLALANACAEETTLPINRGCCGFAGDRGLLVPELTASATQFEADELVDCDPEAFAYSSSRTCEIGMQRATGRSYESIALLVRDYLSQDRVN
;
A
#
# COMPACT_ATOMS: atom_id res chain seq x y z
N LEU A 1 12.20 13.29 23.76
CA LEU A 1 13.23 13.58 22.74
C LEU A 1 14.29 14.50 23.37
N PRO A 2 15.39 13.96 23.92
CA PRO A 2 16.35 14.73 24.73
C PRO A 2 17.23 15.72 23.93
N LEU A 3 17.10 15.75 22.59
CA LEU A 3 17.93 16.57 21.72
C LEU A 3 17.23 17.83 21.17
N LEU A 4 15.97 18.07 21.55
CA LEU A 4 15.23 19.25 21.09
C LEU A 4 15.29 20.34 22.15
N ASP A 5 15.64 21.56 21.76
CA ASP A 5 15.47 22.74 22.60
C ASP A 5 13.97 23.07 22.79
N ASP A 6 13.66 24.03 23.68
CA ASP A 6 12.27 24.31 24.04
C ASP A 6 11.45 24.88 22.88
N ASN A 7 12.06 25.64 21.95
CA ASN A 7 11.39 26.14 20.76
C ASN A 7 11.01 24.99 19.82
N HIS A 8 11.88 24.02 19.66
CA HIS A 8 11.59 22.83 18.86
C HIS A 8 10.53 21.94 19.50
N LYS A 9 10.49 21.86 20.84
CA LYS A 9 9.42 21.13 21.55
C LYS A 9 8.03 21.75 21.32
N GLU A 10 7.92 23.08 21.38
CA GLU A 10 6.66 23.78 21.10
C GLU A 10 6.18 23.55 19.66
N LEU A 11 7.09 23.67 18.67
CA LEU A 11 6.77 23.37 17.27
C LEU A 11 6.36 21.91 17.09
N TYR A 12 7.05 20.98 17.75
CA TYR A 12 6.75 19.56 17.67
C TYR A 12 5.36 19.21 18.23
N GLN A 13 4.92 19.90 19.29
CA GLN A 13 3.58 19.73 19.86
C GLN A 13 2.46 20.22 18.94
N GLN A 14 2.76 21.10 17.98
CA GLN A 14 1.79 21.60 16.99
C GLN A 14 1.67 20.68 15.76
N LEU A 15 2.59 19.71 15.60
CA LEU A 15 2.55 18.77 14.49
C LEU A 15 1.61 17.61 14.77
N THR A 16 0.76 17.28 13.81
CA THR A 16 -0.02 16.05 13.82
C THR A 16 0.70 15.02 12.93
N PHE A 17 1.11 13.91 13.53
CA PHE A 17 1.70 12.79 12.80
C PHE A 17 0.59 11.82 12.44
N MET A 18 0.49 11.49 11.18
CA MET A 18 -0.51 10.58 10.65
C MET A 18 0.18 9.59 9.71
N ASP A 19 -0.21 8.33 9.75
CA ASP A 19 0.24 7.33 8.79
C ASP A 19 -0.39 7.57 7.42
N LEU A 20 0.24 7.00 6.38
CA LEU A 20 -0.21 7.16 5.00
C LEU A 20 -1.67 6.70 4.80
N ILE A 21 -2.05 5.54 5.36
CA ILE A 21 -3.38 4.95 5.11
C ILE A 21 -4.49 5.81 5.69
N PRO A 22 -4.50 6.20 6.99
CA PRO A 22 -5.50 7.11 7.52
C PRO A 22 -5.56 8.46 6.79
N PHE A 23 -4.41 8.98 6.38
CA PHE A 23 -4.37 10.23 5.60
C PHE A 23 -5.09 10.09 4.25
N LEU A 24 -4.85 9.01 3.52
CA LEU A 24 -5.51 8.76 2.24
C LEU A 24 -7.01 8.48 2.41
N GLU A 25 -7.41 7.78 3.48
CA GLU A 25 -8.83 7.59 3.80
C GLU A 25 -9.55 8.92 4.01
N ASP A 26 -8.94 9.83 4.77
CA ASP A 26 -9.52 11.16 4.98
C ASP A 26 -9.63 11.95 3.67
N LEU A 27 -8.64 11.86 2.78
CA LEU A 27 -8.71 12.48 1.47
C LEU A 27 -9.86 11.95 0.62
N VAL A 28 -10.02 10.63 0.55
CA VAL A 28 -11.09 9.97 -0.22
C VAL A 28 -12.45 10.31 0.37
N ARG A 29 -12.60 10.22 1.70
CA ARG A 29 -13.85 10.52 2.40
C ARG A 29 -14.33 11.95 2.18
N ASN A 30 -13.40 12.91 2.13
CA ASN A 30 -13.72 14.33 1.94
C ASN A 30 -13.88 14.72 0.46
N ASN A 31 -13.56 13.82 -0.48
CA ASN A 31 -13.65 14.05 -1.92
C ASN A 31 -14.26 12.82 -2.61
N PRO A 32 -15.57 12.55 -2.42
CA PRO A 32 -16.21 11.38 -2.99
C PRO A 32 -16.31 11.48 -4.51
N ASN A 33 -15.83 10.45 -5.20
CA ASN A 33 -15.90 10.26 -6.64
C ASN A 33 -16.49 8.87 -6.96
N PRO A 34 -16.97 8.62 -8.19
CA PRO A 34 -17.27 7.27 -8.64
C PRO A 34 -16.04 6.36 -8.55
N GLN A 35 -16.24 5.08 -8.24
CA GLN A 35 -15.15 4.11 -8.27
C GLN A 35 -14.53 4.02 -9.67
N LEU A 36 -13.23 3.81 -9.72
CA LEU A 36 -12.54 3.49 -10.96
C LEU A 36 -12.96 2.10 -11.43
N GLN A 37 -13.26 1.97 -12.71
CA GLN A 37 -13.54 0.67 -13.32
C GLN A 37 -12.24 -0.12 -13.51
N ARG A 38 -11.71 -0.61 -12.39
CA ARG A 38 -10.51 -1.44 -12.35
C ARG A 38 -10.57 -2.45 -11.22
N HIS A 39 -9.89 -3.54 -11.41
CA HIS A 39 -9.59 -4.50 -10.36
C HIS A 39 -8.25 -4.14 -9.71
N SER A 40 -8.21 -4.03 -8.39
CA SER A 40 -7.01 -3.78 -7.60
C SER A 40 -6.60 -5.00 -6.78
N ILE A 41 -5.31 -5.29 -6.73
CA ILE A 41 -4.70 -6.31 -5.87
C ILE A 41 -3.87 -5.59 -4.82
N LEU A 42 -4.04 -5.95 -3.54
CA LEU A 42 -3.33 -5.33 -2.44
C LEU A 42 -2.28 -6.25 -1.85
N HIS A 43 -1.09 -5.71 -1.61
CA HIS A 43 -0.11 -6.31 -0.72
C HIS A 43 0.07 -5.39 0.51
N PRO A 44 -0.57 -5.69 1.66
CA PRO A 44 -0.35 -4.92 2.89
C PRO A 44 1.07 -5.15 3.40
N THR A 45 1.70 -4.09 3.89
CA THR A 45 3.03 -4.23 4.50
C THR A 45 2.94 -4.89 5.86
N CYS A 46 4.04 -5.46 6.33
CA CYS A 46 4.10 -6.02 7.68
C CYS A 46 3.87 -4.96 8.79
N SER A 47 4.13 -3.68 8.52
CA SER A 47 3.75 -2.59 9.43
C SER A 47 2.24 -2.37 9.45
N THR A 48 1.59 -2.34 8.30
CA THR A 48 0.12 -2.24 8.19
C THR A 48 -0.58 -3.35 8.99
N GLU A 49 -0.10 -4.59 8.86
CA GLU A 49 -0.63 -5.72 9.64
C GLU A 49 -0.42 -5.55 11.16
N LYS A 50 0.78 -5.17 11.58
CA LYS A 50 1.11 -4.97 12.99
C LYS A 50 0.36 -3.80 13.64
N MET A 51 0.03 -2.78 12.88
CA MET A 51 -0.75 -1.62 13.33
C MET A 51 -2.25 -1.90 13.34
N GLY A 52 -2.71 -2.99 12.72
CA GLY A 52 -4.12 -3.35 12.61
C GLY A 52 -4.87 -2.57 11.52
N ASP A 53 -4.16 -1.98 10.56
CA ASP A 53 -4.71 -1.06 9.54
C ASP A 53 -5.12 -1.79 8.24
N ILE A 54 -5.22 -3.12 8.24
CA ILE A 54 -5.61 -3.89 7.05
C ILE A 54 -7.03 -3.55 6.61
N GLU A 55 -7.95 -3.44 7.57
CA GLU A 55 -9.35 -3.11 7.26
C GLU A 55 -9.45 -1.71 6.65
N SER A 56 -8.69 -0.76 7.16
CA SER A 56 -8.58 0.60 6.61
C SER A 56 -7.99 0.60 5.19
N LEU A 57 -6.93 -0.17 4.95
CA LEU A 57 -6.34 -0.32 3.63
C LEU A 57 -7.34 -0.92 2.63
N LEU A 58 -8.06 -1.96 3.04
CA LEU A 58 -9.08 -2.61 2.21
C LEU A 58 -10.26 -1.67 1.94
N ALA A 59 -10.73 -0.96 2.96
CA ALA A 59 -11.81 0.02 2.82
C ALA A 59 -11.42 1.15 1.86
N LEU A 60 -10.19 1.66 1.97
CA LEU A 60 -9.63 2.67 1.08
C LEU A 60 -9.63 2.19 -0.38
N ALA A 61 -9.13 0.98 -0.64
CA ALA A 61 -9.08 0.44 -1.99
C ALA A 61 -10.49 0.19 -2.57
N ASN A 62 -11.41 -0.36 -1.76
CA ASN A 62 -12.81 -0.57 -2.14
C ASN A 62 -13.56 0.75 -2.41
N ALA A 63 -13.18 1.84 -1.75
CA ALA A 63 -13.75 3.15 -2.06
C ALA A 63 -13.29 3.68 -3.41
N CYS A 64 -12.09 3.32 -3.85
CA CYS A 64 -11.47 3.84 -5.07
C CYS A 64 -11.66 2.95 -6.30
N ALA A 65 -11.74 1.64 -6.14
CA ALA A 65 -11.79 0.65 -7.23
C ALA A 65 -13.04 -0.22 -7.13
N GLU A 66 -13.55 -0.65 -8.29
CA GLU A 66 -14.78 -1.47 -8.40
C GLU A 66 -14.59 -2.87 -7.80
N GLU A 67 -13.40 -3.42 -7.92
CA GLU A 67 -13.03 -4.72 -7.37
C GLU A 67 -11.70 -4.66 -6.67
N THR A 68 -11.58 -5.34 -5.52
CA THR A 68 -10.34 -5.41 -4.75
C THR A 68 -10.06 -6.83 -4.27
N THR A 69 -8.89 -7.34 -4.59
CA THR A 69 -8.37 -8.62 -4.07
C THR A 69 -7.37 -8.36 -2.96
N LEU A 70 -7.63 -8.93 -1.80
CA LEU A 70 -6.67 -9.02 -0.69
C LEU A 70 -6.25 -10.50 -0.55
N PRO A 71 -5.02 -10.88 -0.92
CA PRO A 71 -4.57 -12.27 -0.86
C PRO A 71 -4.68 -12.87 0.55
N ILE A 72 -5.06 -14.13 0.63
CA ILE A 72 -5.16 -14.87 1.90
C ILE A 72 -3.75 -15.20 2.42
N ASN A 73 -2.86 -15.59 1.50
CA ASN A 73 -1.46 -15.97 1.79
C ASN A 73 -0.52 -14.77 1.88
N ARG A 74 -1.07 -13.56 2.04
CA ARG A 74 -0.26 -12.34 2.22
C ARG A 74 0.61 -12.44 3.46
N GLY A 75 1.78 -11.86 3.38
CA GLY A 75 2.72 -11.88 4.48
C GLY A 75 3.82 -10.83 4.33
N CYS A 76 4.99 -11.09 4.89
CA CYS A 76 6.13 -10.22 4.71
C CYS A 76 6.70 -10.39 3.30
N CYS A 77 6.96 -9.28 2.59
CA CYS A 77 7.63 -9.32 1.29
C CYS A 77 9.10 -9.80 1.34
N GLY A 78 9.64 -10.07 2.54
CA GLY A 78 11.00 -10.56 2.74
C GLY A 78 12.10 -9.56 2.40
N PHE A 79 11.76 -8.32 2.06
CA PHE A 79 12.76 -7.33 1.63
C PHE A 79 13.62 -6.80 2.77
N ALA A 80 13.04 -6.70 3.99
CA ALA A 80 13.75 -6.34 5.23
C ALA A 80 14.71 -5.14 5.06
N GLY A 81 14.20 -4.01 4.60
CA GLY A 81 14.98 -2.83 4.25
C GLY A 81 15.67 -3.02 2.89
N ASP A 82 17.00 -3.12 2.88
CA ASP A 82 17.82 -3.30 1.66
C ASP A 82 18.27 -4.76 1.45
N ARG A 83 18.02 -5.65 2.40
CA ARG A 83 18.47 -7.06 2.34
C ARG A 83 17.93 -7.79 1.12
N GLY A 84 16.72 -7.52 0.70
CA GLY A 84 16.14 -8.12 -0.50
C GLY A 84 16.85 -7.75 -1.80
N LEU A 85 17.71 -6.72 -1.80
CA LEU A 85 18.60 -6.41 -2.91
C LEU A 85 19.85 -7.32 -2.92
N LEU A 86 20.33 -7.67 -1.73
CA LEU A 86 21.57 -8.44 -1.53
C LEU A 86 21.32 -9.96 -1.49
N VAL A 87 20.16 -10.38 -0.96
CA VAL A 87 19.79 -11.77 -0.75
C VAL A 87 18.38 -12.00 -1.32
N PRO A 88 18.23 -12.14 -2.64
CA PRO A 88 16.93 -12.25 -3.31
C PRO A 88 16.13 -13.50 -2.87
N GLU A 89 16.80 -14.53 -2.38
CA GLU A 89 16.18 -15.76 -1.88
C GLU A 89 15.26 -15.50 -0.67
N LEU A 90 15.55 -14.46 0.13
CA LEU A 90 14.66 -14.06 1.25
C LEU A 90 13.30 -13.61 0.74
N THR A 91 13.29 -12.76 -0.28
CA THR A 91 12.05 -12.30 -0.91
C THR A 91 11.33 -13.46 -1.59
N ALA A 92 12.03 -14.25 -2.39
CA ALA A 92 11.45 -15.40 -3.11
C ALA A 92 10.75 -16.37 -2.14
N SER A 93 11.43 -16.74 -1.04
CA SER A 93 10.87 -17.64 -0.03
C SER A 93 9.68 -17.03 0.72
N ALA A 94 9.76 -15.75 1.07
CA ALA A 94 8.72 -15.08 1.86
C ALA A 94 7.41 -14.84 1.08
N THR A 95 7.51 -14.64 -0.23
CA THR A 95 6.37 -14.26 -1.09
C THR A 95 5.81 -15.43 -1.92
N GLN A 96 6.40 -16.62 -1.83
CA GLN A 96 6.05 -17.77 -2.69
C GLN A 96 4.55 -18.07 -2.67
N PHE A 97 3.94 -18.21 -1.51
CA PHE A 97 2.53 -18.60 -1.39
C PHE A 97 1.58 -17.51 -1.89
N GLU A 98 1.92 -16.24 -1.65
CA GLU A 98 1.14 -15.12 -2.17
C GLU A 98 1.28 -15.02 -3.69
N ALA A 99 2.48 -15.22 -4.23
CA ALA A 99 2.71 -15.23 -5.66
C ALA A 99 1.96 -16.37 -6.35
N ASP A 100 1.97 -17.58 -5.77
CA ASP A 100 1.23 -18.73 -6.29
C ASP A 100 -0.29 -18.47 -6.30
N GLU A 101 -0.83 -17.86 -5.25
CA GLU A 101 -2.26 -17.46 -5.18
C GLU A 101 -2.65 -16.46 -6.28
N LEU A 102 -1.74 -15.56 -6.64
CA LEU A 102 -2.00 -14.51 -7.62
C LEU A 102 -1.80 -14.94 -9.09
N VAL A 103 -1.36 -16.17 -9.35
CA VAL A 103 -1.16 -16.68 -10.72
C VAL A 103 -2.47 -16.65 -11.52
N ASP A 104 -3.59 -17.04 -10.87
CA ASP A 104 -4.91 -17.13 -11.51
C ASP A 104 -5.71 -15.83 -11.44
N CYS A 105 -5.16 -14.78 -10.82
CA CYS A 105 -5.81 -13.47 -10.79
C CYS A 105 -5.76 -12.78 -12.15
N ASP A 106 -6.76 -11.91 -12.41
CA ASP A 106 -6.85 -11.10 -13.61
C ASP A 106 -5.48 -10.49 -13.98
N PRO A 107 -4.91 -10.80 -15.16
CA PRO A 107 -3.63 -10.27 -15.59
C PRO A 107 -3.61 -8.74 -15.77
N GLU A 108 -4.76 -8.12 -16.02
CA GLU A 108 -4.91 -6.67 -16.17
C GLU A 108 -5.15 -5.96 -14.84
N ALA A 109 -5.27 -6.68 -13.72
CA ALA A 109 -5.46 -6.07 -12.42
C ALA A 109 -4.25 -5.24 -12.00
N PHE A 110 -4.52 -4.07 -11.43
CA PHE A 110 -3.51 -3.16 -10.89
C PHE A 110 -3.11 -3.60 -9.49
N ALA A 111 -1.81 -3.64 -9.21
CA ALA A 111 -1.32 -4.10 -7.93
C ALA A 111 -0.71 -2.95 -7.11
N TYR A 112 -1.05 -2.89 -5.81
CA TYR A 112 -0.68 -1.79 -4.92
C TYR A 112 -0.10 -2.26 -3.60
N SER A 113 0.80 -1.45 -3.06
CA SER A 113 1.32 -1.59 -1.69
C SER A 113 1.53 -0.20 -1.07
N SER A 114 1.81 -0.14 0.23
CA SER A 114 2.09 1.11 0.94
C SER A 114 3.58 1.35 1.21
N SER A 115 4.48 0.51 0.64
CA SER A 115 5.93 0.64 0.81
C SER A 115 6.69 0.26 -0.45
N ARG A 116 7.64 1.11 -0.84
CA ARG A 116 8.44 0.89 -2.05
C ARG A 116 9.22 -0.42 -2.05
N THR A 117 9.73 -0.84 -0.92
CA THR A 117 10.46 -2.12 -0.82
C THR A 117 9.53 -3.32 -1.03
N CYS A 118 8.29 -3.25 -0.52
CA CYS A 118 7.29 -4.28 -0.77
C CYS A 118 6.83 -4.28 -2.23
N GLU A 119 6.65 -3.13 -2.86
CA GLU A 119 6.35 -3.03 -4.30
C GLU A 119 7.41 -3.75 -5.13
N ILE A 120 8.70 -3.47 -4.87
CA ILE A 120 9.82 -4.14 -5.58
C ILE A 120 9.83 -5.65 -5.29
N GLY A 121 9.62 -6.06 -4.04
CA GLY A 121 9.61 -7.46 -3.64
C GLY A 121 8.50 -8.23 -4.34
N MET A 122 7.29 -7.72 -4.31
CA MET A 122 6.12 -8.32 -4.94
C MET A 122 6.21 -8.32 -6.47
N GLN A 123 6.73 -7.25 -7.06
CA GLN A 123 6.98 -7.21 -8.51
C GLN A 123 7.94 -8.32 -8.95
N ARG A 124 9.01 -8.57 -8.19
CA ARG A 124 9.95 -9.65 -8.46
C ARG A 124 9.32 -11.03 -8.34
N ALA A 125 8.46 -11.21 -7.34
CA ALA A 125 7.83 -12.49 -7.04
C ALA A 125 6.74 -12.85 -8.04
N THR A 126 5.90 -11.89 -8.41
CA THR A 126 4.69 -12.13 -9.21
C THR A 126 4.83 -11.76 -10.69
N GLY A 127 5.84 -10.97 -11.04
CA GLY A 127 5.98 -10.36 -12.36
C GLY A 127 5.01 -9.19 -12.63
N ARG A 128 4.07 -8.88 -11.70
CA ARG A 128 3.13 -7.76 -11.81
C ARG A 128 3.81 -6.46 -11.41
N SER A 129 3.43 -5.35 -12.05
CA SER A 129 3.87 -4.03 -11.61
C SER A 129 3.11 -3.64 -10.34
N TYR A 130 3.82 -3.52 -9.23
CA TYR A 130 3.27 -2.99 -7.98
C TYR A 130 3.57 -1.51 -7.86
N GLU A 131 2.56 -0.73 -7.51
CA GLU A 131 2.65 0.71 -7.32
C GLU A 131 2.24 1.11 -5.91
N SER A 132 2.53 2.36 -5.54
CA SER A 132 2.04 2.91 -4.27
C SER A 132 0.52 3.03 -4.28
N ILE A 133 -0.13 2.65 -3.18
CA ILE A 133 -1.57 2.84 -2.97
C ILE A 133 -1.98 4.32 -3.13
N ALA A 134 -1.07 5.26 -2.91
CA ALA A 134 -1.31 6.67 -3.16
C ALA A 134 -1.60 6.99 -4.64
N LEU A 135 -1.12 6.17 -5.57
CA LEU A 135 -1.41 6.35 -7.00
C LEU A 135 -2.84 5.92 -7.34
N LEU A 136 -3.38 4.88 -6.68
CA LEU A 136 -4.81 4.55 -6.80
C LEU A 136 -5.68 5.73 -6.35
N VAL A 137 -5.35 6.33 -5.20
CA VAL A 137 -6.07 7.51 -4.68
C VAL A 137 -5.92 8.72 -5.58
N ARG A 138 -4.71 8.96 -6.11
CA ARG A 138 -4.48 10.04 -7.10
C ARG A 138 -5.40 9.87 -8.32
N ASP A 139 -5.46 8.68 -8.88
CA ASP A 139 -6.27 8.41 -10.07
C ASP A 139 -7.77 8.58 -9.76
N TYR A 140 -8.21 8.10 -8.60
CA TYR A 140 -9.56 8.29 -8.11
C TYR A 140 -9.93 9.78 -7.97
N LEU A 141 -9.06 10.60 -7.37
CA LEU A 141 -9.30 12.02 -7.17
C LEU A 141 -9.12 12.86 -8.44
N SER A 142 -8.50 12.31 -9.48
CA SER A 142 -8.24 13.04 -10.73
C SER A 142 -9.36 12.92 -11.75
N GLN A 143 -10.37 12.09 -11.52
CA GLN A 143 -11.49 11.87 -12.46
C GLN A 143 -12.25 13.16 -12.80
N ASP A 144 -12.42 14.05 -11.83
CA ASP A 144 -13.14 15.32 -12.01
C ASP A 144 -12.38 16.38 -12.81
N ARG A 145 -11.09 16.17 -13.13
CA ARG A 145 -10.25 17.16 -13.85
C ARG A 145 -10.27 16.99 -15.36
N VAL A 146 -11.03 16.03 -15.88
CA VAL A 146 -11.08 15.69 -17.31
C VAL A 146 -12.36 16.19 -18.00
N ASN A 147 -13.22 16.94 -17.28
CA ASN A 147 -14.43 17.58 -17.82
C ASN A 147 -14.26 19.09 -17.98
#